data_e12e26ccfccabd28cbed888aabcdab7e
#
_entry.id   e12e26ccfccabd28cbed888aabcdab7e
#
_cell.length_a   1.000
_cell.length_b   1.000
_cell.length_c   1.000
_cell.angle_alpha   90.00
_cell.angle_beta   90.00
_cell.angle_gamma   90.00
#
_symmetry.space_group_name_H-M   'P 1'
#
loop_
_entity.id
_entity.type
_entity.pdbx_description
1 polymer ?
#
loop_
_entity_poly.entity_id
_entity_poly.type
_entity_poly.pdbx_seq_one_letter_code
_entity_poly.pdbx_strand_id
1 'polypeptide(L)'
;PKHLVEKWKSEGRYEQEVIELDEFFTRTGHPRAPRFYIMKWLTDYITEFGIDGYRVDTVKHTEEFVWQEFKIECDVAFADYKKNNPEKVLDKNDFYLVGEVYNYGISAGKVFNFSNKQVNYFDKAFNSLINFEMKWNAKQMAENDVFSKYDSILNNQLKGYGVLNYMTSHDDGQPFDKEREMPYKTATMLLFTPGTAQVYYGDEAARDLIIEGAVGDATLRSFMNWDAINNNEDTKKILRHWQKLGQFRANHMAVGAGKHQLISDEKGLVFSRIRKEDKVVMAINMLEQNILIDVSSVFENGEKLRDFYSDKEVVVINGKVNFRSIYSVVLLEKIE
;
A
#
# COMPACT_ATOMS: atom_id res chain seq x y z
N PRO A 1 10.75 34.43 -4.98
CA PRO A 1 11.74 34.89 -4.00
C PRO A 1 13.01 35.39 -4.71
N LYS A 2 13.65 36.46 -4.23
CA LYS A 2 14.79 37.11 -4.88
C LYS A 2 15.96 36.13 -5.13
N HIS A 3 16.28 35.29 -4.14
CA HIS A 3 17.32 34.27 -4.25
C HIS A 3 17.06 33.23 -5.35
N LEU A 4 15.79 32.87 -5.62
CA LEU A 4 15.41 31.95 -6.68
C LEU A 4 15.64 32.58 -8.06
N VAL A 5 15.27 33.86 -8.22
CA VAL A 5 15.53 34.62 -9.45
C VAL A 5 17.03 34.73 -9.72
N GLU A 6 17.83 35.02 -8.69
CA GLU A 6 19.29 35.09 -8.81
C GLU A 6 19.87 33.72 -9.21
N LYS A 7 19.38 32.63 -8.62
CA LYS A 7 19.76 31.27 -8.99
C LYS A 7 19.43 30.96 -10.46
N TRP A 8 18.22 31.20 -10.90
CA TRP A 8 17.82 30.96 -12.30
C TRP A 8 18.64 31.75 -13.29
N LYS A 9 18.97 33.02 -12.97
CA LYS A 9 19.84 33.83 -13.80
C LYS A 9 21.26 33.28 -13.87
N SER A 10 21.80 32.81 -12.75
CA SER A 10 23.15 32.22 -12.72
C SER A 10 23.21 30.88 -13.48
N GLU A 11 22.10 30.17 -13.56
CA GLU A 11 21.95 28.90 -14.31
C GLU A 11 21.54 29.11 -15.78
N GLY A 12 21.30 30.33 -16.21
CA GLY A 12 20.93 30.68 -17.60
C GLY A 12 19.50 30.25 -17.99
N ARG A 13 18.64 29.93 -17.04
CA ARG A 13 17.26 29.42 -17.29
C ARG A 13 16.15 30.39 -16.87
N TYR A 14 16.50 31.61 -16.48
CA TYR A 14 15.54 32.59 -15.96
C TYR A 14 14.39 32.90 -16.95
N GLU A 15 14.72 33.13 -18.21
CA GLU A 15 13.73 33.46 -19.24
C GLU A 15 12.75 32.29 -19.46
N GLN A 16 13.25 31.06 -19.53
CA GLN A 16 12.41 29.89 -19.68
C GLN A 16 11.45 29.69 -18.49
N GLU A 17 11.96 29.82 -17.27
CA GLU A 17 11.14 29.71 -16.05
C GLU A 17 10.02 30.78 -16.01
N VAL A 18 10.30 31.99 -16.46
CA VAL A 18 9.28 33.06 -16.53
C VAL A 18 8.23 32.74 -17.56
N ILE A 19 8.62 32.25 -18.75
CA ILE A 19 7.67 31.86 -19.80
C ILE A 19 6.73 30.75 -19.29
N GLU A 20 7.27 29.70 -18.72
CA GLU A 20 6.50 28.57 -18.19
C GLU A 20 5.53 28.98 -17.06
N LEU A 21 5.96 29.88 -16.17
CA LEU A 21 5.09 30.46 -15.15
C LEU A 21 3.97 31.30 -15.77
N ASP A 22 4.27 32.14 -16.79
CA ASP A 22 3.29 32.98 -17.46
C ASP A 22 2.25 32.12 -18.21
N GLU A 23 2.67 31.05 -18.87
CA GLU A 23 1.82 30.08 -19.52
C GLU A 23 0.90 29.38 -18.51
N PHE A 24 1.45 28.88 -17.38
CA PHE A 24 0.67 28.25 -16.33
C PHE A 24 -0.41 29.20 -15.78
N PHE A 25 -0.06 30.41 -15.41
CA PHE A 25 -1.01 31.37 -14.84
C PHE A 25 -2.04 31.86 -15.87
N THR A 26 -1.66 31.95 -17.14
CA THR A 26 -2.58 32.28 -18.24
C THR A 26 -3.58 31.18 -18.49
N ARG A 27 -3.11 29.92 -18.55
CA ARG A 27 -3.95 28.74 -18.76
C ARG A 27 -4.95 28.53 -17.61
N THR A 28 -4.48 28.65 -16.38
CA THR A 28 -5.28 28.32 -15.19
C THR A 28 -6.17 29.47 -14.71
N GLY A 29 -5.79 30.71 -14.99
CA GLY A 29 -6.44 31.90 -14.40
C GLY A 29 -6.19 32.06 -12.90
N HIS A 30 -5.32 31.25 -12.30
CA HIS A 30 -5.00 31.36 -10.88
C HIS A 30 -4.26 32.66 -10.56
N PRO A 31 -4.47 33.23 -9.35
CA PRO A 31 -3.68 34.38 -8.93
C PRO A 31 -2.24 33.95 -8.62
N ARG A 32 -1.27 34.88 -8.78
CA ARG A 32 0.14 34.63 -8.46
C ARG A 32 0.37 34.58 -6.94
N ALA A 33 -0.14 33.52 -6.30
CA ALA A 33 0.01 33.23 -4.88
C ALA A 33 0.93 32.02 -4.64
N PRO A 34 1.62 31.93 -3.51
CA PRO A 34 2.66 30.91 -3.25
C PRO A 34 2.21 29.47 -3.55
N ARG A 35 0.97 29.10 -3.19
CA ARG A 35 0.47 27.73 -3.40
C ARG A 35 0.44 27.33 -4.89
N PHE A 36 0.14 28.27 -5.79
CA PHE A 36 0.06 27.97 -7.22
C PHE A 36 1.43 27.86 -7.89
N TYR A 37 2.45 28.55 -7.38
CA TYR A 37 3.84 28.29 -7.79
C TYR A 37 4.29 26.89 -7.39
N ILE A 38 3.92 26.45 -6.18
CA ILE A 38 4.24 25.10 -5.72
C ILE A 38 3.50 24.06 -6.57
N MET A 39 2.21 24.29 -6.89
CA MET A 39 1.43 23.40 -7.77
C MET A 39 2.09 23.29 -9.15
N LYS A 40 2.49 24.42 -9.75
CA LYS A 40 3.20 24.40 -11.04
C LYS A 40 4.46 23.55 -10.96
N TRP A 41 5.32 23.76 -9.99
CA TRP A 41 6.57 22.99 -9.89
C TRP A 41 6.34 21.51 -9.58
N LEU A 42 5.30 21.17 -8.84
CA LEU A 42 4.94 19.76 -8.62
C LEU A 42 4.38 19.12 -9.90
N THR A 43 3.58 19.85 -10.68
CA THR A 43 3.09 19.34 -11.96
C THR A 43 4.18 19.22 -13.03
N ASP A 44 5.28 19.96 -12.93
CA ASP A 44 6.44 19.79 -13.81
C ASP A 44 7.06 18.41 -13.68
N TYR A 45 7.14 17.84 -12.47
CA TYR A 45 7.59 16.46 -12.29
C TYR A 45 6.69 15.44 -13.01
N ILE A 46 5.40 15.73 -13.09
CA ILE A 46 4.45 14.87 -13.82
C ILE A 46 4.71 14.97 -15.32
N THR A 47 4.83 16.21 -15.85
CA THR A 47 5.01 16.44 -17.29
C THR A 47 6.40 16.05 -17.80
N GLU A 48 7.43 16.12 -16.96
CA GLU A 48 8.80 15.77 -17.32
C GLU A 48 9.09 14.28 -17.18
N PHE A 49 8.69 13.68 -16.04
CA PHE A 49 9.06 12.30 -15.70
C PHE A 49 7.93 11.28 -15.82
N GLY A 50 6.67 11.72 -15.93
CA GLY A 50 5.51 10.83 -16.01
C GLY A 50 5.27 10.05 -14.73
N ILE A 51 5.50 10.66 -13.58
CA ILE A 51 5.19 10.03 -12.29
C ILE A 51 3.69 9.79 -12.16
N ASP A 52 3.29 8.68 -11.53
CA ASP A 52 1.89 8.23 -11.47
C ASP A 52 1.11 8.77 -10.26
N GLY A 53 1.79 9.34 -9.27
CA GLY A 53 1.11 9.84 -8.07
C GLY A 53 2.01 10.47 -7.05
N TYR A 54 1.38 11.04 -6.01
CA TYR A 54 2.04 11.62 -4.85
C TYR A 54 1.55 11.02 -3.53
N ARG A 55 2.45 10.81 -2.61
CA ARG A 55 2.15 10.76 -1.17
C ARG A 55 2.21 12.18 -0.63
N VAL A 56 1.08 12.63 -0.10
CA VAL A 56 0.92 14.00 0.40
C VAL A 56 1.01 14.00 1.92
N ASP A 57 1.98 14.73 2.42
CA ASP A 57 2.26 14.91 3.83
C ASP A 57 1.29 15.91 4.48
N THR A 58 1.02 15.75 5.79
CA THR A 58 0.31 16.72 6.65
C THR A 58 -0.99 17.30 6.08
N VAL A 59 -1.79 16.50 5.37
CA VAL A 59 -2.99 16.91 4.62
C VAL A 59 -3.96 17.74 5.45
N LYS A 60 -4.20 17.38 6.71
CA LYS A 60 -5.18 18.06 7.57
C LYS A 60 -4.76 19.49 8.01
N HIS A 61 -3.52 19.89 7.76
CA HIS A 61 -3.01 21.22 8.08
C HIS A 61 -3.14 22.24 6.94
N THR A 62 -3.72 21.80 5.82
CA THR A 62 -4.01 22.63 4.65
C THR A 62 -5.51 22.57 4.37
N GLU A 63 -6.08 23.69 3.90
CA GLU A 63 -7.50 23.78 3.59
C GLU A 63 -7.89 22.81 2.45
N GLU A 64 -9.04 22.17 2.56
CA GLU A 64 -9.48 21.09 1.67
C GLU A 64 -9.59 21.50 0.21
N PHE A 65 -9.97 22.77 -0.06
CA PHE A 65 -10.08 23.28 -1.43
C PHE A 65 -8.72 23.38 -2.14
N VAL A 66 -7.64 23.55 -1.39
CA VAL A 66 -6.27 23.58 -1.96
C VAL A 66 -5.90 22.22 -2.56
N TRP A 67 -6.30 21.15 -1.89
CA TRP A 67 -6.08 19.79 -2.40
C TRP A 67 -6.92 19.52 -3.65
N GLN A 68 -8.14 20.05 -3.70
CA GLN A 68 -9.00 19.95 -4.89
C GLN A 68 -8.39 20.69 -6.08
N GLU A 69 -7.90 21.93 -5.88
CA GLU A 69 -7.17 22.68 -6.89
C GLU A 69 -5.94 21.90 -7.38
N PHE A 70 -5.15 21.35 -6.45
CA PHE A 70 -3.96 20.59 -6.76
C PHE A 70 -4.26 19.31 -7.56
N LYS A 71 -5.29 18.55 -7.18
CA LYS A 71 -5.70 17.34 -7.91
C LYS A 71 -6.06 17.63 -9.35
N ILE A 72 -6.80 18.71 -9.58
CA ILE A 72 -7.19 19.16 -10.94
C ILE A 72 -5.93 19.41 -11.79
N GLU A 73 -4.96 20.15 -11.26
CA GLU A 73 -3.72 20.45 -11.99
C GLU A 73 -2.87 19.20 -12.23
N CYS A 74 -2.81 18.26 -11.26
CA CYS A 74 -2.14 16.98 -11.45
C CYS A 74 -2.81 16.13 -12.55
N ASP A 75 -4.14 16.07 -12.59
CA ASP A 75 -4.87 15.32 -13.61
C ASP A 75 -4.64 15.88 -15.00
N VAL A 76 -4.64 17.21 -15.16
CA VAL A 76 -4.33 17.89 -16.42
C VAL A 76 -2.91 17.54 -16.87
N ALA A 77 -1.91 17.71 -15.99
CA ALA A 77 -0.52 17.43 -16.30
C ALA A 77 -0.29 15.95 -16.68
N PHE A 78 -0.96 15.03 -15.99
CA PHE A 78 -0.85 13.59 -16.28
C PHE A 78 -1.52 13.18 -17.58
N ALA A 79 -2.68 13.77 -17.89
CA ALA A 79 -3.34 13.57 -19.17
C ALA A 79 -2.49 14.09 -20.34
N ASP A 80 -1.87 15.27 -20.18
CA ASP A 80 -0.96 15.84 -21.17
C ASP A 80 0.30 14.98 -21.34
N TYR A 81 0.89 14.47 -20.26
CA TYR A 81 2.01 13.53 -20.34
C TYR A 81 1.63 12.27 -21.13
N LYS A 82 0.51 11.63 -20.80
CA LYS A 82 0.03 10.43 -21.50
C LYS A 82 -0.22 10.68 -22.98
N LYS A 83 -0.80 11.83 -23.32
CA LYS A 83 -1.06 12.24 -24.70
C LYS A 83 0.24 12.42 -25.51
N ASN A 84 1.25 12.99 -24.89
CA ASN A 84 2.54 13.29 -25.54
C ASN A 84 3.50 12.09 -25.56
N ASN A 85 3.25 11.05 -24.77
CA ASN A 85 4.10 9.85 -24.64
C ASN A 85 3.26 8.56 -24.73
N PRO A 86 2.48 8.34 -25.80
CA PRO A 86 1.54 7.22 -25.89
C PRO A 86 2.23 5.85 -25.76
N GLU A 87 3.50 5.74 -26.15
CA GLU A 87 4.30 4.52 -26.07
C GLU A 87 4.72 4.15 -24.63
N LYS A 88 4.61 5.09 -23.69
CA LYS A 88 4.93 4.87 -22.27
C LYS A 88 3.68 4.61 -21.40
N VAL A 89 2.50 4.71 -21.99
CA VAL A 89 1.23 4.54 -21.26
C VAL A 89 0.94 3.07 -21.06
N LEU A 90 0.93 2.63 -19.79
CA LEU A 90 0.66 1.23 -19.43
C LEU A 90 -0.82 0.96 -19.15
N ASP A 91 -1.58 1.98 -18.77
CA ASP A 91 -2.98 1.85 -18.38
C ASP A 91 -3.78 3.17 -18.57
N LYS A 92 -5.05 3.14 -18.17
CA LYS A 92 -5.96 4.29 -18.23
C LYS A 92 -6.24 4.92 -16.86
N ASN A 93 -5.42 4.61 -15.85
CA ASN A 93 -5.61 5.15 -14.52
C ASN A 93 -5.37 6.67 -14.50
N ASP A 94 -6.12 7.37 -13.65
CA ASP A 94 -5.90 8.78 -13.35
C ASP A 94 -4.71 8.96 -12.40
N PHE A 95 -4.24 10.19 -12.26
CA PHE A 95 -3.17 10.51 -11.32
C PHE A 95 -3.56 10.17 -9.88
N TYR A 96 -2.69 9.46 -9.16
CA TYR A 96 -3.01 8.91 -7.85
C TYR A 96 -2.52 9.79 -6.71
N LEU A 97 -3.41 10.13 -5.78
CA LEU A 97 -3.04 10.83 -4.54
C LEU A 97 -3.34 9.95 -3.32
N VAL A 98 -2.32 9.73 -2.49
CA VAL A 98 -2.48 9.17 -1.16
C VAL A 98 -2.15 10.21 -0.10
N GLY A 99 -3.09 10.49 0.80
CA GLY A 99 -2.98 11.54 1.80
C GLY A 99 -2.64 11.03 3.18
N GLU A 100 -1.72 11.73 3.85
CA GLU A 100 -1.52 11.57 5.28
C GLU A 100 -2.45 12.50 6.04
N VAL A 101 -3.59 11.96 6.48
CA VAL A 101 -4.47 12.61 7.45
C VAL A 101 -4.17 12.00 8.82
N TYR A 102 -3.28 12.62 9.57
CA TYR A 102 -2.79 12.08 10.84
C TYR A 102 -3.93 11.63 11.77
N ASN A 103 -3.84 10.39 12.27
CA ASN A 103 -4.85 9.66 13.03
C ASN A 103 -6.11 9.25 12.24
N TYR A 104 -6.11 9.30 10.91
CA TYR A 104 -7.17 8.66 10.16
C TYR A 104 -7.11 7.13 10.34
N GLY A 105 -8.26 6.54 10.66
CA GLY A 105 -8.43 5.08 10.72
C GLY A 105 -9.53 4.63 9.76
N ILE A 106 -9.38 3.45 9.18
CA ILE A 106 -10.35 2.88 8.23
C ILE A 106 -11.78 2.84 8.78
N SER A 107 -11.94 2.68 10.10
CA SER A 107 -13.25 2.66 10.78
C SER A 107 -14.01 3.98 10.69
N ALA A 108 -13.34 5.08 10.39
CA ALA A 108 -13.99 6.38 10.16
C ALA A 108 -14.74 6.44 8.82
N GLY A 109 -14.51 5.48 7.92
CA GLY A 109 -15.07 5.52 6.57
C GLY A 109 -14.57 6.74 5.80
N LYS A 110 -15.47 7.44 5.08
CA LYS A 110 -15.10 8.60 4.25
C LYS A 110 -14.87 9.89 5.04
N VAL A 111 -15.34 9.98 6.28
CA VAL A 111 -15.41 11.24 7.00
C VAL A 111 -14.41 11.30 8.14
N PHE A 112 -13.49 12.24 8.07
CA PHE A 112 -12.59 12.59 9.17
C PHE A 112 -13.22 13.66 10.05
N ASN A 113 -13.28 13.39 11.37
CA ASN A 113 -13.91 14.28 12.34
C ASN A 113 -12.85 15.16 13.01
N PHE A 114 -12.98 16.47 12.83
CA PHE A 114 -12.33 17.47 13.66
C PHE A 114 -13.25 17.84 14.85
N SER A 115 -12.73 18.57 15.81
CA SER A 115 -13.55 19.05 16.93
C SER A 115 -14.72 19.96 16.51
N ASN A 116 -14.59 20.69 15.40
CA ASN A 116 -15.52 21.73 14.95
C ASN A 116 -16.05 21.51 13.52
N LYS A 117 -15.52 20.54 12.76
CA LYS A 117 -15.97 20.25 11.39
C LYS A 117 -15.73 18.77 11.04
N GLN A 118 -16.41 18.36 9.97
CA GLN A 118 -16.22 17.06 9.33
C GLN A 118 -15.71 17.25 7.91
N VAL A 119 -14.75 16.44 7.48
CA VAL A 119 -14.15 16.55 6.15
C VAL A 119 -14.11 15.18 5.47
N ASN A 120 -14.59 15.13 4.24
CA ASN A 120 -14.39 14.01 3.34
C ASN A 120 -13.24 14.33 2.39
N TYR A 121 -12.03 13.89 2.73
CA TYR A 121 -10.83 14.12 1.93
C TYR A 121 -10.83 13.33 0.62
N PHE A 122 -11.54 12.20 0.57
CA PHE A 122 -11.67 11.40 -0.66
C PHE A 122 -12.42 12.17 -1.76
N ASP A 123 -13.55 12.79 -1.42
CA ASP A 123 -14.33 13.59 -2.38
C ASP A 123 -13.59 14.88 -2.80
N LYS A 124 -12.58 15.30 -2.05
CA LYS A 124 -11.79 16.49 -2.36
C LYS A 124 -10.66 16.21 -3.34
N ALA A 125 -9.85 15.16 -3.09
CA ALA A 125 -8.67 14.94 -3.89
C ALA A 125 -8.13 13.51 -3.85
N PHE A 126 -8.30 12.78 -2.73
CA PHE A 126 -7.48 11.63 -2.44
C PHE A 126 -8.13 10.31 -2.86
N ASN A 127 -7.39 9.50 -3.60
CA ASN A 127 -7.80 8.14 -3.95
C ASN A 127 -7.68 7.20 -2.74
N SER A 128 -6.75 7.52 -1.82
CA SER A 128 -6.47 6.72 -0.64
C SER A 128 -5.98 7.60 0.51
N LEU A 129 -6.21 7.15 1.75
CA LEU A 129 -5.61 7.75 2.95
C LEU A 129 -4.76 6.74 3.69
N ILE A 130 -3.68 7.23 4.35
CA ILE A 130 -2.85 6.41 5.23
C ILE A 130 -3.68 5.99 6.45
N ASN A 131 -3.69 4.68 6.74
CA ASN A 131 -4.51 4.08 7.77
C ASN A 131 -3.70 3.86 9.06
N PHE A 132 -3.83 4.77 10.00
CA PHE A 132 -3.15 4.71 11.31
C PHE A 132 -3.73 3.63 12.25
N GLU A 133 -4.90 3.09 11.91
CA GLU A 133 -5.59 2.09 12.74
C GLU A 133 -5.04 0.67 12.55
N MET A 134 -4.39 0.37 11.41
CA MET A 134 -3.99 -1.00 11.04
C MET A 134 -3.18 -1.71 12.11
N LYS A 135 -2.13 -1.10 12.62
CA LYS A 135 -1.25 -1.68 13.64
C LYS A 135 -1.98 -2.00 14.96
N TRP A 136 -3.00 -1.21 15.31
CA TRP A 136 -3.81 -1.44 16.49
C TRP A 136 -4.79 -2.59 16.28
N ASN A 137 -5.45 -2.64 15.13
CA ASN A 137 -6.32 -3.76 14.78
C ASN A 137 -5.51 -5.08 14.76
N ALA A 138 -4.32 -5.08 14.19
CA ALA A 138 -3.45 -6.25 14.16
C ALA A 138 -2.98 -6.73 15.56
N LYS A 139 -2.90 -5.80 16.54
CA LYS A 139 -2.57 -6.13 17.94
C LYS A 139 -3.77 -6.66 18.72
N GLN A 140 -4.98 -6.18 18.42
CA GLN A 140 -6.15 -6.34 19.30
C GLN A 140 -7.18 -7.35 18.77
N MET A 141 -7.13 -7.70 17.49
CA MET A 141 -8.12 -8.55 16.83
C MET A 141 -7.45 -9.80 16.26
N ALA A 142 -8.24 -10.87 16.10
CA ALA A 142 -7.83 -12.03 15.33
C ALA A 142 -7.66 -11.67 13.84
N GLU A 143 -6.78 -12.38 13.14
CA GLU A 143 -6.44 -12.12 11.73
C GLU A 143 -7.70 -12.09 10.83
N ASN A 144 -8.57 -13.09 10.97
CA ASN A 144 -9.81 -13.17 10.19
C ASN A 144 -10.75 -11.97 10.44
N ASP A 145 -10.82 -11.51 11.67
CA ASP A 145 -11.67 -10.35 12.03
C ASP A 145 -11.14 -9.05 11.40
N VAL A 146 -9.82 -8.88 11.36
CA VAL A 146 -9.19 -7.77 10.65
C VAL A 146 -9.51 -7.86 9.15
N PHE A 147 -9.29 -9.02 8.54
CA PHE A 147 -9.51 -9.22 7.11
C PHE A 147 -10.98 -8.99 6.73
N SER A 148 -11.92 -9.53 7.49
CA SER A 148 -13.36 -9.36 7.28
C SER A 148 -13.82 -7.92 7.47
N LYS A 149 -13.32 -7.22 8.51
CA LYS A 149 -13.61 -5.82 8.77
C LYS A 149 -13.15 -4.94 7.59
N TYR A 150 -11.91 -5.13 7.13
CA TYR A 150 -11.34 -4.33 6.05
C TYR A 150 -12.03 -4.60 4.72
N ASP A 151 -12.30 -5.87 4.40
CA ASP A 151 -13.09 -6.24 3.23
C ASP A 151 -14.47 -5.56 3.25
N SER A 152 -15.18 -5.63 4.37
CA SER A 152 -16.50 -5.03 4.52
C SER A 152 -16.47 -3.51 4.31
N ILE A 153 -15.54 -2.80 4.95
CA ILE A 153 -15.46 -1.34 4.85
C ILE A 153 -15.08 -0.91 3.43
N LEU A 154 -14.08 -1.56 2.81
CA LEU A 154 -13.61 -1.22 1.46
C LEU A 154 -14.67 -1.48 0.38
N ASN A 155 -15.47 -2.53 0.54
CA ASN A 155 -16.52 -2.86 -0.42
C ASN A 155 -17.83 -2.08 -0.22
N ASN A 156 -18.03 -1.44 0.93
CA ASN A 156 -19.26 -0.69 1.26
C ASN A 156 -18.96 0.81 1.46
N GLN A 157 -18.47 1.19 2.64
CA GLN A 157 -18.31 2.60 3.02
C GLN A 157 -17.26 3.34 2.16
N LEU A 158 -16.16 2.65 1.81
CA LEU A 158 -15.07 3.18 0.99
C LEU A 158 -15.09 2.66 -0.45
N LYS A 159 -16.23 2.17 -0.93
CA LYS A 159 -16.32 1.67 -2.31
C LYS A 159 -15.84 2.71 -3.32
N GLY A 160 -14.83 2.32 -4.12
CA GLY A 160 -14.16 3.19 -5.11
C GLY A 160 -12.95 3.95 -4.57
N TYR A 161 -12.68 3.87 -3.27
CA TYR A 161 -11.51 4.46 -2.62
C TYR A 161 -10.68 3.40 -1.92
N GLY A 162 -9.46 3.77 -1.52
CA GLY A 162 -8.53 2.88 -0.86
C GLY A 162 -8.03 3.37 0.50
N VAL A 163 -7.30 2.50 1.17
CA VAL A 163 -6.47 2.87 2.32
C VAL A 163 -5.06 2.33 2.11
N LEU A 164 -4.06 3.05 2.61
CA LEU A 164 -2.68 2.61 2.66
C LEU A 164 -2.37 2.10 4.07
N ASN A 165 -2.32 0.78 4.21
CA ASN A 165 -2.01 0.11 5.47
C ASN A 165 -0.51 0.09 5.71
N TYR A 166 -0.08 0.24 6.97
CA TYR A 166 1.31 0.10 7.39
C TYR A 166 1.39 -0.55 8.78
N MET A 167 2.54 -1.17 9.07
CA MET A 167 2.86 -1.75 10.38
C MET A 167 3.96 -0.96 11.09
N THR A 168 4.83 -0.34 10.31
CA THR A 168 5.94 0.52 10.73
C THR A 168 6.00 1.72 9.79
N SER A 169 6.37 2.89 10.31
CA SER A 169 6.66 4.08 9.50
C SER A 169 7.84 4.85 10.08
N HIS A 170 8.25 5.92 9.38
CA HIS A 170 9.40 6.73 9.78
C HIS A 170 9.10 7.73 10.91
N ASP A 171 7.84 7.95 11.23
CA ASP A 171 7.35 8.99 12.15
C ASP A 171 6.24 8.51 13.10
N ASP A 172 6.08 7.19 13.24
CA ASP A 172 5.14 6.59 14.19
C ASP A 172 5.90 5.79 15.25
N GLY A 173 6.13 6.39 16.41
CA GLY A 173 6.90 5.83 17.51
C GLY A 173 6.35 4.54 18.14
N GLN A 174 5.19 4.04 17.67
CA GLN A 174 4.55 2.83 18.17
C GLN A 174 4.26 1.82 17.04
N PRO A 175 5.30 1.28 16.39
CA PRO A 175 5.12 0.26 15.35
C PRO A 175 4.46 -1.00 15.92
N PHE A 176 3.95 -1.85 15.03
CA PHE A 176 3.34 -3.13 15.41
C PHE A 176 4.33 -4.03 16.16
N ASP A 177 5.52 -4.20 15.60
CA ASP A 177 6.57 -5.10 16.07
C ASP A 177 7.88 -4.32 16.26
N LYS A 178 7.94 -3.52 17.33
CA LYS A 178 9.10 -2.68 17.64
C LYS A 178 10.35 -3.49 17.95
N GLU A 179 10.17 -4.57 18.71
CA GLU A 179 11.27 -5.42 19.20
C GLU A 179 11.64 -6.52 18.20
N ARG A 180 10.98 -6.57 17.04
CA ARG A 180 11.21 -7.56 15.98
C ARG A 180 11.00 -9.02 16.40
N GLU A 181 10.09 -9.24 17.34
CA GLU A 181 9.73 -10.58 17.84
C GLU A 181 8.73 -11.32 16.94
N MET A 182 8.01 -10.59 16.08
CA MET A 182 6.92 -11.11 15.26
C MET A 182 7.08 -10.78 13.75
N PRO A 183 8.27 -10.91 13.13
CA PRO A 183 8.49 -10.45 11.75
C PRO A 183 7.65 -11.20 10.71
N TYR A 184 7.35 -12.48 10.95
CA TYR A 184 6.47 -13.30 10.09
C TYR A 184 5.01 -12.86 10.19
N LYS A 185 4.51 -12.59 11.40
CA LYS A 185 3.16 -12.09 11.62
C LYS A 185 3.01 -10.68 11.05
N THR A 186 4.01 -9.83 11.18
CA THR A 186 4.04 -8.48 10.58
C THR A 186 3.83 -8.55 9.06
N ALA A 187 4.59 -9.43 8.38
CA ALA A 187 4.44 -9.67 6.95
C ALA A 187 3.04 -10.15 6.57
N THR A 188 2.57 -11.18 7.25
CA THR A 188 1.27 -11.81 6.96
C THR A 188 0.12 -10.83 7.16
N MET A 189 0.11 -10.12 8.28
CA MET A 189 -0.92 -9.11 8.56
C MET A 189 -0.92 -7.97 7.55
N LEU A 190 0.25 -7.42 7.23
CA LEU A 190 0.33 -6.31 6.28
C LEU A 190 -0.05 -6.74 4.87
N LEU A 191 0.52 -7.85 4.39
CA LEU A 191 0.41 -8.24 2.99
C LEU A 191 -0.92 -8.95 2.67
N PHE A 192 -1.62 -9.50 3.67
CA PHE A 192 -2.92 -10.14 3.45
C PHE A 192 -4.11 -9.30 3.89
N THR A 193 -3.92 -8.19 4.58
CA THR A 193 -5.03 -7.27 4.85
C THR A 193 -5.48 -6.57 3.56
N PRO A 194 -6.81 -6.51 3.28
CA PRO A 194 -7.35 -5.78 2.14
C PRO A 194 -6.97 -4.29 2.18
N GLY A 195 -6.77 -3.70 1.00
CA GLY A 195 -6.27 -2.34 0.80
C GLY A 195 -4.86 -2.34 0.22
N THR A 196 -4.19 -1.19 0.19
CA THR A 196 -2.81 -1.06 -0.27
C THR A 196 -1.86 -1.27 0.91
N ALA A 197 -0.69 -1.84 0.67
CA ALA A 197 0.32 -2.11 1.71
C ALA A 197 1.54 -1.19 1.51
N GLN A 198 1.96 -0.53 2.59
CA GLN A 198 3.22 0.21 2.67
C GLN A 198 4.21 -0.59 3.51
N VAL A 199 5.27 -1.07 2.89
CA VAL A 199 6.40 -1.70 3.58
C VAL A 199 7.40 -0.62 3.96
N TYR A 200 7.71 -0.50 5.25
CA TYR A 200 8.78 0.39 5.69
C TYR A 200 10.12 -0.30 5.52
N TYR A 201 11.12 0.41 4.99
CA TYR A 201 12.41 -0.19 4.67
C TYR A 201 13.01 -0.96 5.85
N GLY A 202 13.41 -2.19 5.58
CA GLY A 202 13.98 -3.10 6.56
C GLY A 202 12.98 -3.89 7.40
N ASP A 203 11.65 -3.68 7.25
CA ASP A 203 10.66 -4.57 7.87
C ASP A 203 10.82 -6.00 7.34
N GLU A 204 11.12 -6.12 6.05
CA GLU A 204 11.36 -7.38 5.34
C GLU A 204 12.62 -8.14 5.80
N ALA A 205 13.49 -7.46 6.53
CA ALA A 205 14.73 -8.04 7.08
C ALA A 205 14.81 -7.94 8.61
N ALA A 206 13.68 -7.63 9.26
CA ALA A 206 13.62 -7.39 10.70
C ALA A 206 14.70 -6.41 11.19
N ARG A 207 14.92 -5.31 10.44
CA ARG A 207 15.86 -4.25 10.80
C ARG A 207 15.52 -3.68 12.16
N ASP A 208 16.52 -3.46 12.99
CA ASP A 208 16.34 -2.90 14.34
C ASP A 208 15.69 -1.50 14.29
N LEU A 209 14.71 -1.29 15.14
CA LEU A 209 14.01 -0.02 15.34
C LEU A 209 14.38 0.66 16.67
N ILE A 210 15.36 0.11 17.38
CA ILE A 210 15.81 0.64 18.66
C ILE A 210 17.25 1.13 18.49
N ILE A 211 17.44 2.45 18.56
CA ILE A 211 18.75 3.07 18.50
C ILE A 211 19.03 3.69 19.88
N GLU A 212 20.08 3.20 20.53
CA GLU A 212 20.52 3.73 21.82
C GLU A 212 20.84 5.23 21.71
N GLY A 213 20.28 6.02 22.65
CA GLY A 213 20.46 7.47 22.67
C GLY A 213 19.61 8.26 21.68
N ALA A 214 18.86 7.61 20.79
CA ALA A 214 17.93 8.30 19.91
C ALA A 214 16.67 8.73 20.67
N VAL A 215 16.13 9.90 20.32
CA VAL A 215 14.93 10.47 20.92
C VAL A 215 13.79 10.55 19.89
N GLY A 216 12.57 10.21 20.31
CA GLY A 216 11.37 10.26 19.47
C GLY A 216 11.47 9.30 18.28
N ASP A 217 11.06 9.76 17.10
CA ASP A 217 11.01 8.92 15.90
C ASP A 217 12.38 8.66 15.25
N ALA A 218 13.45 9.28 15.75
CA ALA A 218 14.80 9.05 15.24
C ALA A 218 15.22 7.59 15.36
N THR A 219 14.73 6.88 16.38
CA THR A 219 15.00 5.44 16.59
C THR A 219 14.49 4.57 15.44
N LEU A 220 13.42 4.99 14.76
CA LEU A 220 12.83 4.25 13.63
C LEU A 220 13.67 4.31 12.35
N ARG A 221 14.71 5.14 12.31
CA ARG A 221 15.49 5.48 11.10
C ARG A 221 16.92 4.94 11.16
N SER A 222 17.09 3.73 11.74
CA SER A 222 18.38 3.02 11.79
C SER A 222 18.88 2.69 10.38
N PHE A 223 20.18 2.45 10.23
CA PHE A 223 20.75 1.96 8.98
C PHE A 223 20.20 0.58 8.63
N MET A 224 20.15 0.29 7.32
CA MET A 224 19.76 -1.03 6.83
C MET A 224 20.77 -2.09 7.30
N ASN A 225 20.29 -3.25 7.72
CA ASN A 225 21.06 -4.36 8.26
C ASN A 225 21.63 -5.27 7.15
N TRP A 226 22.40 -4.67 6.19
CA TRP A 226 22.95 -5.38 5.03
C TRP A 226 23.79 -6.60 5.39
N ASP A 227 24.58 -6.51 6.46
CA ASP A 227 25.40 -7.64 6.90
C ASP A 227 24.56 -8.83 7.37
N ALA A 228 23.47 -8.58 8.08
CA ALA A 228 22.53 -9.62 8.49
C ALA A 228 21.82 -10.26 7.28
N ILE A 229 21.39 -9.44 6.32
CA ILE A 229 20.79 -9.92 5.06
C ILE A 229 21.76 -10.87 4.32
N ASN A 230 23.04 -10.55 4.31
CA ASN A 230 24.03 -11.34 3.58
C ASN A 230 24.51 -12.58 4.35
N ASN A 231 24.58 -12.54 5.70
CA ASN A 231 25.32 -13.50 6.48
C ASN A 231 24.49 -14.25 7.55
N ASN A 232 23.28 -13.77 7.89
CA ASN A 232 22.44 -14.40 8.91
C ASN A 232 21.29 -15.19 8.28
N GLU A 233 21.23 -16.51 8.55
CA GLU A 233 20.23 -17.40 7.95
C GLU A 233 18.79 -17.10 8.43
N ASP A 234 18.60 -16.62 9.65
CA ASP A 234 17.26 -16.28 10.14
C ASP A 234 16.74 -14.98 9.48
N THR A 235 17.59 -13.98 9.30
CA THR A 235 17.26 -12.78 8.50
C THR A 235 16.91 -13.15 7.06
N LYS A 236 17.65 -14.07 6.44
CA LYS A 236 17.35 -14.56 5.09
C LYS A 236 16.01 -15.30 5.02
N LYS A 237 15.65 -16.07 6.04
CA LYS A 237 14.32 -16.74 6.11
C LYS A 237 13.19 -15.71 6.20
N ILE A 238 13.35 -14.68 7.04
CA ILE A 238 12.40 -13.57 7.16
C ILE A 238 12.24 -12.88 5.80
N LEU A 239 13.35 -12.50 5.17
CA LEU A 239 13.34 -11.85 3.87
C LEU A 239 12.65 -12.71 2.80
N ARG A 240 12.96 -14.00 2.72
CA ARG A 240 12.28 -14.94 1.80
C ARG A 240 10.78 -15.01 2.05
N HIS A 241 10.36 -15.01 3.32
CA HIS A 241 8.93 -14.99 3.66
C HIS A 241 8.24 -13.72 3.11
N TRP A 242 8.78 -12.54 3.39
CA TRP A 242 8.27 -11.28 2.86
C TRP A 242 8.22 -11.27 1.33
N GLN A 243 9.28 -11.75 0.68
CA GLN A 243 9.35 -11.84 -0.78
C GLN A 243 8.28 -12.76 -1.35
N LYS A 244 8.08 -13.96 -0.78
CA LYS A 244 7.03 -14.90 -1.23
C LYS A 244 5.64 -14.29 -1.08
N LEU A 245 5.32 -13.69 0.06
CA LEU A 245 4.03 -13.04 0.26
C LEU A 245 3.83 -11.83 -0.65
N GLY A 246 4.85 -11.00 -0.79
CA GLY A 246 4.82 -9.80 -1.64
C GLY A 246 4.67 -10.14 -3.13
N GLN A 247 5.39 -11.14 -3.63
CA GLN A 247 5.28 -11.64 -4.99
C GLN A 247 3.89 -12.23 -5.26
N PHE A 248 3.38 -13.06 -4.35
CA PHE A 248 2.03 -13.62 -4.47
C PHE A 248 0.98 -12.50 -4.53
N ARG A 249 1.09 -11.50 -3.64
CA ARG A 249 0.20 -10.33 -3.68
C ARG A 249 0.33 -9.51 -4.97
N ALA A 250 1.52 -9.37 -5.53
CA ALA A 250 1.74 -8.65 -6.79
C ALA A 250 1.16 -9.39 -7.99
N ASN A 251 1.20 -10.73 -7.97
CA ASN A 251 0.63 -11.57 -9.02
C ASN A 251 -0.91 -11.66 -8.94
N HIS A 252 -1.47 -11.52 -7.75
CA HIS A 252 -2.90 -11.69 -7.49
C HIS A 252 -3.54 -10.43 -6.92
N MET A 253 -4.23 -9.69 -7.76
CA MET A 253 -5.00 -8.52 -7.34
C MET A 253 -6.09 -8.90 -6.32
N ALA A 254 -6.56 -10.13 -6.36
CA ALA A 254 -7.53 -10.67 -5.40
C ALA A 254 -7.04 -10.59 -3.96
N VAL A 255 -5.73 -10.71 -3.68
CA VAL A 255 -5.18 -10.65 -2.32
C VAL A 255 -5.48 -9.31 -1.64
N GLY A 256 -5.32 -8.19 -2.38
CA GLY A 256 -5.55 -6.84 -1.84
C GLY A 256 -6.95 -6.28 -2.04
N ALA A 257 -7.68 -6.77 -3.05
CA ALA A 257 -8.94 -6.17 -3.49
C ALA A 257 -10.05 -7.18 -3.83
N GLY A 258 -9.84 -8.46 -3.56
CA GLY A 258 -10.84 -9.52 -3.71
C GLY A 258 -11.72 -9.64 -2.48
N LYS A 259 -12.94 -10.12 -2.70
CA LYS A 259 -13.89 -10.41 -1.62
C LYS A 259 -13.34 -11.49 -0.70
N HIS A 260 -13.27 -11.20 0.58
CA HIS A 260 -12.82 -12.13 1.62
C HIS A 260 -13.89 -13.14 2.01
N GLN A 261 -13.50 -14.42 2.17
CA GLN A 261 -14.37 -15.46 2.70
C GLN A 261 -13.55 -16.43 3.55
N LEU A 262 -13.96 -16.60 4.80
CA LEU A 262 -13.44 -17.63 5.69
C LEU A 262 -13.85 -19.01 5.16
N ILE A 263 -12.89 -19.94 5.14
CA ILE A 263 -13.13 -21.36 4.81
C ILE A 263 -13.08 -22.20 6.09
N SER A 264 -12.03 -22.04 6.90
CA SER A 264 -11.86 -22.77 8.16
C SER A 264 -10.84 -22.04 9.06
N ASP A 265 -10.96 -22.25 10.38
CA ASP A 265 -10.04 -21.76 11.40
C ASP A 265 -9.65 -22.84 12.45
N GLU A 266 -9.96 -24.10 12.19
CA GLU A 266 -9.74 -25.21 13.14
C GLU A 266 -8.28 -25.62 13.28
N LYS A 267 -7.50 -25.62 12.16
CA LYS A 267 -6.11 -26.11 12.10
C LYS A 267 -5.14 -25.04 11.58
N GLY A 268 -5.52 -23.83 11.66
CA GLY A 268 -4.95 -22.65 11.04
C GLY A 268 -6.03 -21.89 10.30
N LEU A 269 -5.78 -20.63 10.02
CA LEU A 269 -6.75 -19.77 9.33
C LEU A 269 -6.68 -20.01 7.82
N VAL A 270 -7.76 -20.55 7.23
CA VAL A 270 -7.92 -20.79 5.79
C VAL A 270 -9.01 -19.88 5.24
N PHE A 271 -8.68 -19.12 4.20
CA PHE A 271 -9.62 -18.18 3.59
C PHE A 271 -9.38 -18.03 2.09
N SER A 272 -10.37 -17.57 1.37
CA SER A 272 -10.28 -17.26 -0.05
C SER A 272 -10.36 -15.76 -0.32
N ARG A 273 -9.82 -15.36 -1.45
CA ARG A 273 -10.02 -14.04 -2.06
C ARG A 273 -10.38 -14.22 -3.54
N ILE A 274 -11.43 -13.54 -3.96
CA ILE A 274 -11.93 -13.64 -5.33
C ILE A 274 -12.16 -12.22 -5.87
N ARG A 275 -11.55 -11.93 -7.01
CA ARG A 275 -11.79 -10.71 -7.79
C ARG A 275 -11.88 -11.05 -9.27
N LYS A 276 -13.10 -11.06 -9.82
CA LYS A 276 -13.34 -11.53 -11.19
C LYS A 276 -12.80 -12.96 -11.38
N GLU A 277 -11.90 -13.14 -12.37
CA GLU A 277 -11.27 -14.43 -12.67
C GLU A 277 -10.08 -14.75 -11.74
N ASP A 278 -9.57 -13.75 -11.03
CA ASP A 278 -8.46 -13.95 -10.10
C ASP A 278 -9.00 -14.52 -8.77
N LYS A 279 -8.60 -15.77 -8.49
CA LYS A 279 -9.09 -16.56 -7.34
C LYS A 279 -7.89 -17.19 -6.64
N VAL A 280 -7.84 -17.01 -5.33
CA VAL A 280 -6.79 -17.61 -4.49
C VAL A 280 -7.37 -18.17 -3.21
N VAL A 281 -6.73 -19.22 -2.69
CA VAL A 281 -6.96 -19.73 -1.33
C VAL A 281 -5.66 -19.60 -0.55
N MET A 282 -5.73 -18.96 0.59
CA MET A 282 -4.60 -18.72 1.47
C MET A 282 -4.83 -19.39 2.81
N ALA A 283 -3.78 -19.98 3.36
CA ALA A 283 -3.79 -20.52 4.71
C ALA A 283 -2.58 -20.03 5.48
N ILE A 284 -2.79 -19.64 6.73
CA ILE A 284 -1.76 -19.12 7.63
C ILE A 284 -1.89 -19.82 9.00
N ASN A 285 -0.79 -19.82 9.74
CA ASN A 285 -0.69 -20.43 11.06
C ASN A 285 -1.09 -21.93 11.04
N MET A 286 -0.78 -22.63 9.93
CA MET A 286 -1.04 -24.06 9.82
C MET A 286 -0.24 -24.84 10.86
N LEU A 287 -0.97 -25.65 11.65
CA LEU A 287 -0.39 -26.40 12.78
C LEU A 287 0.17 -27.76 12.38
N GLU A 288 -0.31 -28.31 11.26
CA GLU A 288 0.06 -29.65 10.79
C GLU A 288 0.83 -29.61 9.48
N GLN A 289 1.75 -30.56 9.30
CA GLN A 289 2.48 -30.71 8.04
C GLN A 289 1.67 -31.41 6.94
N ASN A 290 0.67 -32.21 7.32
CA ASN A 290 -0.26 -32.81 6.36
C ASN A 290 -1.39 -31.82 6.12
N ILE A 291 -1.28 -31.09 5.01
CA ILE A 291 -2.22 -30.05 4.62
C ILE A 291 -3.42 -30.70 3.93
N LEU A 292 -4.59 -30.51 4.50
CA LEU A 292 -5.87 -30.87 3.90
C LEU A 292 -6.79 -29.65 3.93
N ILE A 293 -7.05 -29.06 2.76
CA ILE A 293 -7.86 -27.85 2.63
C ILE A 293 -9.05 -28.12 1.72
N ASP A 294 -10.25 -27.76 2.16
CA ASP A 294 -11.44 -27.70 1.33
C ASP A 294 -11.38 -26.45 0.45
N VAL A 295 -11.33 -26.65 -0.85
CA VAL A 295 -11.26 -25.58 -1.86
C VAL A 295 -12.48 -25.57 -2.77
N SER A 296 -13.50 -26.34 -2.46
CA SER A 296 -14.70 -26.57 -3.30
C SER A 296 -15.51 -25.30 -3.58
N SER A 297 -15.41 -24.28 -2.72
CA SER A 297 -16.04 -22.97 -2.92
C SER A 297 -15.31 -22.07 -3.92
N VAL A 298 -14.10 -22.46 -4.37
CA VAL A 298 -13.21 -21.62 -5.20
C VAL A 298 -12.77 -22.33 -6.46
N PHE A 299 -12.39 -23.61 -6.36
CA PHE A 299 -11.81 -24.41 -7.44
C PHE A 299 -12.62 -25.69 -7.71
N GLU A 300 -12.61 -26.12 -8.95
CA GLU A 300 -13.35 -27.31 -9.40
C GLU A 300 -12.48 -28.57 -9.32
N ASN A 301 -13.15 -29.74 -9.27
CA ASN A 301 -12.42 -31.01 -9.31
C ASN A 301 -11.64 -31.18 -10.61
N GLY A 302 -10.42 -31.66 -10.47
CA GLY A 302 -9.49 -31.85 -11.58
C GLY A 302 -8.63 -30.63 -11.90
N GLU A 303 -8.93 -29.47 -11.32
CA GLU A 303 -8.06 -28.30 -11.50
C GLU A 303 -6.70 -28.54 -10.86
N LYS A 304 -5.64 -28.11 -11.56
CA LYS A 304 -4.28 -28.12 -11.06
C LYS A 304 -3.98 -26.81 -10.33
N LEU A 305 -3.53 -26.92 -9.10
CA LEU A 305 -3.14 -25.80 -8.28
C LEU A 305 -1.67 -25.90 -7.92
N ARG A 306 -1.03 -24.75 -7.70
CA ARG A 306 0.28 -24.65 -7.08
C ARG A 306 0.16 -23.99 -5.72
N ASP A 307 0.83 -24.55 -4.73
CA ASP A 307 1.18 -23.79 -3.53
C ASP A 307 2.39 -22.91 -3.85
N PHE A 308 2.17 -21.65 -4.13
CA PHE A 308 3.21 -20.69 -4.49
C PHE A 308 4.28 -20.54 -3.40
N TYR A 309 3.93 -20.80 -2.14
CA TYR A 309 4.88 -20.69 -1.04
C TYR A 309 5.91 -21.79 -1.05
N SER A 310 5.49 -23.04 -1.24
CA SER A 310 6.36 -24.22 -1.28
C SER A 310 6.73 -24.72 -2.67
N ASP A 311 6.17 -24.12 -3.73
CA ASP A 311 6.28 -24.52 -5.13
C ASP A 311 5.73 -25.95 -5.42
N LYS A 312 4.79 -26.46 -4.59
CA LYS A 312 4.19 -27.78 -4.78
C LYS A 312 2.93 -27.70 -5.63
N GLU A 313 2.87 -28.60 -6.60
CA GLU A 313 1.65 -28.78 -7.41
C GLU A 313 0.76 -29.83 -6.79
N VAL A 314 -0.56 -29.59 -6.88
CA VAL A 314 -1.61 -30.48 -6.37
C VAL A 314 -2.81 -30.44 -7.30
N VAL A 315 -3.62 -31.49 -7.25
CA VAL A 315 -4.87 -31.57 -8.01
C VAL A 315 -6.05 -31.55 -7.04
N VAL A 316 -7.11 -30.84 -7.38
CA VAL A 316 -8.35 -30.82 -6.60
C VAL A 316 -9.07 -32.15 -6.78
N ILE A 317 -9.26 -32.87 -5.68
CA ILE A 317 -9.96 -34.15 -5.65
C ILE A 317 -11.07 -34.09 -4.61
N ASN A 318 -12.32 -34.34 -5.02
CA ASN A 318 -13.51 -34.25 -4.17
C ASN A 318 -13.59 -32.89 -3.42
N GLY A 319 -13.27 -31.78 -4.12
CA GLY A 319 -13.31 -30.44 -3.59
C GLY A 319 -12.17 -30.11 -2.63
N LYS A 320 -11.16 -30.97 -2.50
CA LYS A 320 -10.05 -30.77 -1.55
C LYS A 320 -8.69 -30.90 -2.20
N VAL A 321 -7.70 -30.26 -1.59
CA VAL A 321 -6.29 -30.51 -1.87
C VAL A 321 -5.65 -31.18 -0.66
N ASN A 322 -4.73 -32.14 -0.93
CA ASN A 322 -4.01 -32.86 0.10
C ASN A 322 -2.52 -32.98 -0.28
N PHE A 323 -1.65 -32.40 0.54
CA PHE A 323 -0.21 -32.47 0.35
C PHE A 323 0.55 -32.24 1.67
N ARG A 324 1.84 -32.50 1.66
CA ARG A 324 2.70 -32.25 2.83
C ARG A 324 3.47 -30.95 2.65
N SER A 325 3.42 -30.05 3.64
CA SER A 325 4.27 -28.85 3.72
C SER A 325 4.94 -28.76 5.08
N ILE A 326 6.15 -28.24 5.12
CA ILE A 326 6.87 -27.90 6.35
C ILE A 326 6.60 -26.45 6.78
N TYR A 327 5.89 -25.71 5.96
CA TYR A 327 5.59 -24.29 6.18
C TYR A 327 4.21 -24.13 6.83
N SER A 328 4.07 -23.12 7.67
CA SER A 328 2.80 -22.73 8.28
C SER A 328 1.94 -21.84 7.36
N VAL A 329 2.39 -21.58 6.15
CA VAL A 329 1.70 -20.77 5.13
C VAL A 329 1.51 -21.60 3.87
N VAL A 330 0.31 -21.48 3.27
CA VAL A 330 -0.07 -22.09 2.00
C VAL A 330 -0.72 -21.02 1.13
N LEU A 331 -0.29 -20.91 -0.13
CA LEU A 331 -0.77 -19.91 -1.10
C LEU A 331 -1.18 -20.61 -2.39
N LEU A 332 -2.45 -21.01 -2.48
CA LEU A 332 -2.96 -21.76 -3.62
C LEU A 332 -3.41 -20.82 -4.75
N GLU A 333 -2.87 -21.07 -5.91
CA GLU A 333 -3.26 -20.47 -7.18
C GLU A 333 -3.49 -21.54 -8.23
N LYS A 334 -4.35 -21.26 -9.22
CA LYS A 334 -4.56 -22.15 -10.37
C LYS A 334 -3.37 -22.02 -11.33
N ILE A 335 -2.89 -23.15 -11.83
CA ILE A 335 -1.93 -23.24 -12.93
C ILE A 335 -2.57 -23.88 -14.16
N GLU A 336 -2.03 -23.57 -15.33
CA GLU A 336 -2.52 -24.11 -16.60
C GLU A 336 -2.28 -25.63 -16.76
#